data_84d01b5d381e83592133ce1ba8124cfb
#
_entry.id   84d01b5d381e83592133ce1ba8124cfb
#
_cell.length_a   1.000
_cell.length_b   1.000
_cell.length_c   1.000
_cell.angle_alpha   90.00
_cell.angle_beta   90.00
_cell.angle_gamma   90.00
#
_symmetry.space_group_name_H-M   'P 1'
#
loop_
_entity.id
_entity.type
_entity.pdbx_description
1 polymer ?
#
loop_
_entity_poly.entity_id
_entity_poly.type
_entity_poly.pdbx_seq_one_letter_code
_entity_poly.pdbx_strand_id
1 'polypeptide(L)'
;IASHPSTSDPWGWVDPITDRVYNVQMVGLLTTWIAWSDDDGETWLGNPHDSGPIPLNDHIKLGTGPWTNNGYGAVANSNPAAWETATYFCYNKIAGIFCYTSFNGGATFEVGGQVFGMATTNGGLHGAITSAPDGTVYVPPRVETPTVILSKDNGLTWSERTMGLDVGTPYPRKNSEVGTDSESNAYHIWTGADQGVYMSRSTDSGNSWEENSIRISPAGVISSVFPHIDAGDPGRIAITYLGSEDVGLLNTSNIDGNPWDGNAHYAPHNTTYHLY
;
A
#
# COMPACT_ATOMS: atom_id res chain seq x y z
N ILE A 1 -10.99 -23.95 3.91
CA ILE A 1 -9.80 -23.98 3.03
C ILE A 1 -9.20 -22.60 2.96
N ALA A 2 -7.95 -22.45 3.41
CA ALA A 2 -7.25 -21.18 3.44
C ALA A 2 -6.89 -20.67 2.04
N SER A 3 -6.82 -21.51 1.05
CA SER A 3 -6.31 -21.15 -0.28
C SER A 3 -7.17 -21.67 -1.43
N HIS A 4 -7.22 -20.87 -2.50
CA HIS A 4 -7.70 -21.30 -3.80
C HIS A 4 -6.60 -22.11 -4.52
N PRO A 5 -6.92 -23.17 -5.25
CA PRO A 5 -5.92 -24.03 -5.90
C PRO A 5 -5.07 -23.32 -6.99
N SER A 6 -5.51 -22.17 -7.46
CA SER A 6 -4.76 -21.36 -8.44
C SER A 6 -4.81 -19.91 -8.01
N THR A 7 -3.69 -19.37 -7.58
CA THR A 7 -3.55 -17.95 -7.16
C THR A 7 -2.32 -17.32 -7.76
N SER A 8 -2.41 -16.03 -7.99
CA SER A 8 -1.29 -15.11 -8.21
C SER A 8 -1.41 -13.95 -7.23
N ASP A 9 -0.28 -13.30 -6.91
CA ASP A 9 -0.19 -12.17 -5.98
C ASP A 9 -0.89 -12.40 -4.62
N PRO A 10 -0.44 -13.37 -3.81
CA PRO A 10 -0.98 -13.57 -2.48
C PRO A 10 -0.64 -12.40 -1.56
N TRP A 11 -1.56 -12.05 -0.65
CA TRP A 11 -1.33 -11.08 0.39
C TRP A 11 -1.73 -11.67 1.75
N GLY A 12 -0.87 -11.48 2.76
CA GLY A 12 -1.13 -11.87 4.13
C GLY A 12 -1.24 -10.64 5.02
N TRP A 13 -2.15 -10.67 5.98
CA TRP A 13 -2.31 -9.61 6.98
C TRP A 13 -2.72 -10.21 8.32
N VAL A 14 -2.22 -9.64 9.40
CA VAL A 14 -2.70 -9.92 10.76
C VAL A 14 -3.26 -8.62 11.32
N ASP A 15 -4.51 -8.65 11.76
CA ASP A 15 -5.12 -7.50 12.42
C ASP A 15 -4.49 -7.32 13.81
N PRO A 16 -3.80 -6.20 14.07
CA PRO A 16 -3.09 -6.00 15.33
C PRO A 16 -4.00 -5.78 16.54
N ILE A 17 -5.31 -5.65 16.34
CA ILE A 17 -6.30 -5.41 17.40
C ILE A 17 -7.04 -6.69 17.76
N THR A 18 -7.40 -7.49 16.77
CA THR A 18 -8.23 -8.70 16.96
C THR A 18 -7.46 -10.01 16.80
N ASP A 19 -6.18 -9.95 16.40
CA ASP A 19 -5.33 -11.10 16.03
C ASP A 19 -5.87 -11.95 14.87
N ARG A 20 -6.94 -11.50 14.18
CA ARG A 20 -7.46 -12.18 13.00
C ARG A 20 -6.41 -12.21 11.89
N VAL A 21 -6.15 -13.40 11.39
CA VAL A 21 -5.23 -13.63 10.26
C VAL A 21 -6.01 -13.66 8.96
N TYR A 22 -5.53 -12.91 7.97
CA TYR A 22 -6.10 -12.89 6.61
C TYR A 22 -5.15 -13.50 5.60
N ASN A 23 -5.72 -14.24 4.65
CA ASN A 23 -5.06 -14.74 3.45
C ASN A 23 -5.88 -14.31 2.23
N VAL A 24 -5.31 -13.45 1.42
CA VAL A 24 -5.98 -12.84 0.26
C VAL A 24 -5.30 -13.30 -1.01
N GLN A 25 -6.08 -13.79 -1.95
CA GLN A 25 -5.55 -14.44 -3.15
C GLN A 25 -6.28 -13.96 -4.39
N MET A 26 -5.51 -13.48 -5.35
CA MET A 26 -6.03 -13.12 -6.66
C MET A 26 -6.27 -14.38 -7.50
N VAL A 27 -7.45 -14.49 -8.09
CA VAL A 27 -7.85 -15.64 -8.89
C VAL A 27 -8.12 -15.19 -10.32
N GLY A 28 -7.14 -15.42 -11.20
CA GLY A 28 -7.27 -15.19 -12.65
C GLY A 28 -7.55 -13.75 -13.06
N LEU A 29 -7.16 -12.75 -12.27
CA LEU A 29 -7.46 -11.33 -12.48
C LEU A 29 -8.96 -10.98 -12.48
N LEU A 30 -9.83 -11.90 -12.10
CA LEU A 30 -11.28 -11.74 -12.19
C LEU A 30 -11.94 -11.56 -10.83
N THR A 31 -11.42 -12.26 -9.83
CA THR A 31 -11.96 -12.26 -8.47
C THR A 31 -10.83 -12.38 -7.46
N THR A 32 -11.12 -12.07 -6.23
CA THR A 32 -10.20 -12.27 -5.12
C THR A 32 -10.85 -13.19 -4.10
N TRP A 33 -10.13 -14.22 -3.68
CA TRP A 33 -10.51 -15.05 -2.54
C TRP A 33 -9.95 -14.44 -1.27
N ILE A 34 -10.81 -14.08 -0.34
CA ILE A 34 -10.44 -13.52 0.96
C ILE A 34 -10.80 -14.56 2.01
N ALA A 35 -9.78 -15.11 2.67
CA ALA A 35 -9.94 -16.06 3.77
C ALA A 35 -9.45 -15.42 5.07
N TRP A 36 -10.03 -15.85 6.18
CA TRP A 36 -9.63 -15.42 7.53
C TRP A 36 -9.67 -16.56 8.52
N SER A 37 -8.87 -16.42 9.57
CA SER A 37 -8.80 -17.33 10.72
C SER A 37 -8.82 -16.52 12.01
N ASP A 38 -9.58 -17.01 12.99
CA ASP A 38 -9.68 -16.47 14.36
C ASP A 38 -9.05 -17.41 15.40
N ASP A 39 -8.29 -18.42 14.96
CA ASP A 39 -7.71 -19.48 15.78
C ASP A 39 -6.28 -19.83 15.32
N ASP A 40 -5.45 -18.81 15.08
CA ASP A 40 -4.04 -18.93 14.69
C ASP A 40 -3.80 -19.79 13.44
N GLY A 41 -4.78 -19.85 12.53
CA GLY A 41 -4.67 -20.59 11.28
C GLY A 41 -5.12 -22.04 11.33
N GLU A 42 -5.67 -22.50 12.44
CA GLU A 42 -6.19 -23.87 12.59
C GLU A 42 -7.42 -24.09 11.69
N THR A 43 -8.36 -23.15 11.71
CA THR A 43 -9.53 -23.16 10.83
C THR A 43 -9.65 -21.88 10.01
N TRP A 44 -10.24 -22.01 8.83
CA TRP A 44 -10.36 -20.90 7.90
C TRP A 44 -11.77 -20.80 7.34
N LEU A 45 -12.31 -19.59 7.37
CA LEU A 45 -13.48 -19.19 6.60
C LEU A 45 -13.03 -18.38 5.39
N GLY A 46 -13.90 -18.19 4.40
CA GLY A 46 -13.53 -17.35 3.26
C GLY A 46 -14.67 -17.16 2.29
N ASN A 47 -14.62 -16.00 1.60
CA ASN A 47 -15.57 -15.62 0.59
C ASN A 47 -14.84 -15.08 -0.67
N PRO A 48 -15.39 -15.29 -1.86
CA PRO A 48 -14.94 -14.58 -3.03
C PRO A 48 -15.40 -13.12 -2.98
N HIS A 49 -14.51 -12.20 -3.36
CA HIS A 49 -14.88 -10.82 -3.67
C HIS A 49 -14.88 -10.63 -5.18
N ASP A 50 -16.05 -10.34 -5.73
CA ASP A 50 -16.21 -10.07 -7.15
C ASP A 50 -15.78 -8.64 -7.49
N SER A 51 -14.95 -8.50 -8.50
CA SER A 51 -14.53 -7.19 -9.00
C SER A 51 -15.60 -6.43 -9.77
N GLY A 52 -16.78 -7.01 -9.91
CA GLY A 52 -17.86 -6.46 -10.74
C GLY A 52 -17.59 -6.60 -12.26
N PRO A 53 -18.31 -5.87 -13.10
CA PRO A 53 -18.33 -6.10 -14.56
C PRO A 53 -17.03 -5.72 -15.28
N ILE A 54 -16.12 -5.02 -14.63
CA ILE A 54 -14.81 -4.69 -15.18
C ILE A 54 -13.80 -5.62 -14.51
N PRO A 55 -13.29 -6.64 -15.23
CA PRO A 55 -12.26 -7.53 -14.71
C PRO A 55 -10.94 -6.79 -14.50
N LEU A 56 -9.93 -7.49 -14.03
CA LEU A 56 -8.57 -7.06 -13.73
C LEU A 56 -8.43 -6.52 -12.30
N ASN A 57 -8.65 -7.41 -11.33
CA ASN A 57 -8.10 -7.23 -10.00
C ASN A 57 -6.61 -7.54 -10.07
N ASP A 58 -5.80 -6.57 -9.77
CA ASP A 58 -4.34 -6.71 -9.74
C ASP A 58 -3.79 -5.98 -8.51
N HIS A 59 -2.62 -6.39 -8.05
CA HIS A 59 -1.93 -5.72 -6.95
C HIS A 59 -2.80 -5.56 -5.68
N ILE A 60 -3.46 -6.64 -5.30
CA ILE A 60 -4.41 -6.70 -4.17
C ILE A 60 -3.70 -6.43 -2.84
N LYS A 61 -4.32 -5.63 -1.98
CA LYS A 61 -3.90 -5.36 -0.60
C LYS A 61 -5.09 -5.40 0.34
N LEU A 62 -4.86 -5.91 1.54
CA LEU A 62 -5.81 -5.84 2.64
C LEU A 62 -5.11 -5.26 3.87
N GLY A 63 -5.80 -4.45 4.62
CA GLY A 63 -5.38 -3.89 5.89
C GLY A 63 -6.56 -3.69 6.81
N THR A 64 -6.30 -3.51 8.10
CA THR A 64 -7.32 -3.26 9.12
C THR A 64 -6.97 -2.03 9.94
N GLY A 65 -7.94 -1.47 10.65
CA GLY A 65 -7.70 -0.35 11.54
C GLY A 65 -8.92 -0.02 12.40
N PRO A 66 -8.75 0.86 13.40
CA PRO A 66 -9.83 1.20 14.30
C PRO A 66 -10.95 1.99 13.59
N TRP A 67 -12.16 1.87 14.11
CA TRP A 67 -13.26 2.69 13.69
C TRP A 67 -13.12 4.14 14.22
N THR A 68 -13.26 5.11 13.35
CA THR A 68 -13.35 6.54 13.73
C THR A 68 -14.75 6.86 14.27
N ASN A 69 -14.95 8.11 14.73
CA ASN A 69 -16.27 8.59 15.07
C ASN A 69 -17.01 9.27 13.90
N ASN A 70 -16.44 9.17 12.69
CA ASN A 70 -16.95 9.82 11.48
C ASN A 70 -17.27 8.80 10.39
N GLY A 71 -18.09 9.21 9.41
CA GLY A 71 -18.34 8.45 8.20
C GLY A 71 -18.79 7.01 8.46
N TYR A 72 -18.14 6.04 7.87
CA TYR A 72 -18.43 4.63 8.10
C TYR A 72 -18.13 4.19 9.53
N GLY A 73 -17.17 4.81 10.20
CA GLY A 73 -16.89 4.52 11.60
C GLY A 73 -18.07 4.89 12.52
N ALA A 74 -18.73 6.01 12.29
CA ALA A 74 -19.94 6.38 13.04
C ALA A 74 -21.07 5.36 12.81
N VAL A 75 -21.19 4.82 11.60
CA VAL A 75 -22.16 3.75 11.28
C VAL A 75 -21.81 2.47 12.02
N ALA A 76 -20.53 2.05 11.98
CA ALA A 76 -20.06 0.84 12.67
C ALA A 76 -20.25 0.95 14.18
N ASN A 77 -19.87 2.07 14.80
CA ASN A 77 -20.01 2.29 16.24
C ASN A 77 -21.47 2.29 16.73
N SER A 78 -22.42 2.54 15.84
CA SER A 78 -23.87 2.43 16.14
C SER A 78 -24.45 1.04 15.88
N ASN A 79 -23.70 0.14 15.28
CA ASN A 79 -24.14 -1.20 14.91
C ASN A 79 -23.47 -2.27 15.80
N PRO A 80 -24.19 -2.89 16.73
CA PRO A 80 -23.62 -3.91 17.63
C PRO A 80 -23.17 -5.19 16.90
N ALA A 81 -23.52 -5.35 15.63
CA ALA A 81 -23.05 -6.48 14.80
C ALA A 81 -21.83 -6.12 13.95
N ALA A 82 -21.31 -4.89 14.02
CA ALA A 82 -20.08 -4.52 13.36
C ALA A 82 -18.89 -5.25 14.00
N TRP A 83 -17.93 -5.63 13.16
CA TRP A 83 -16.66 -6.18 13.65
C TRP A 83 -15.88 -5.10 14.41
N GLU A 84 -14.98 -5.52 15.29
CA GLU A 84 -14.23 -4.61 16.17
C GLU A 84 -13.36 -3.61 15.40
N THR A 85 -12.90 -4.00 14.21
CA THR A 85 -12.07 -3.18 13.32
C THR A 85 -12.69 -3.02 11.94
N ALA A 86 -12.38 -1.91 11.28
CA ALA A 86 -12.60 -1.76 9.85
C ALA A 86 -11.63 -2.65 9.08
N THR A 87 -12.12 -3.39 8.10
CA THR A 87 -11.26 -4.12 7.16
C THR A 87 -11.33 -3.45 5.79
N TYR A 88 -10.18 -3.09 5.25
CA TYR A 88 -10.05 -2.44 3.95
C TYR A 88 -9.46 -3.40 2.94
N PHE A 89 -10.02 -3.40 1.75
CA PHE A 89 -9.50 -4.15 0.61
C PHE A 89 -9.34 -3.22 -0.57
N CYS A 90 -8.11 -3.05 -1.04
CA CYS A 90 -7.80 -2.23 -2.20
C CYS A 90 -7.13 -3.05 -3.30
N TYR A 91 -7.42 -2.70 -4.54
CA TYR A 91 -6.83 -3.33 -5.71
C TYR A 91 -6.81 -2.36 -6.89
N ASN A 92 -5.94 -2.67 -7.83
CA ASN A 92 -5.86 -2.00 -9.11
C ASN A 92 -6.90 -2.55 -10.07
N LYS A 93 -7.57 -1.65 -10.80
CA LYS A 93 -8.30 -1.92 -12.04
C LYS A 93 -7.74 -1.07 -13.17
N ILE A 94 -8.13 -1.38 -14.41
CA ILE A 94 -7.79 -0.54 -15.58
C ILE A 94 -8.10 0.96 -15.35
N ALA A 95 -9.13 1.25 -14.55
CA ALA A 95 -9.58 2.62 -14.28
C ALA A 95 -8.88 3.32 -13.10
N GLY A 96 -7.99 2.64 -12.36
CA GLY A 96 -7.28 3.18 -11.21
C GLY A 96 -7.34 2.30 -9.97
N ILE A 97 -7.19 2.89 -8.79
CA ILE A 97 -7.25 2.20 -7.51
C ILE A 97 -8.69 2.20 -6.99
N PHE A 98 -9.17 1.04 -6.59
CA PHE A 98 -10.46 0.84 -5.96
C PHE A 98 -10.27 0.31 -4.55
N CYS A 99 -10.95 0.91 -3.59
CA CYS A 99 -10.93 0.48 -2.20
C CYS A 99 -12.33 0.26 -1.68
N TYR A 100 -12.47 -0.74 -0.83
CA TYR A 100 -13.73 -1.15 -0.21
C TYR A 100 -13.52 -1.35 1.28
N THR A 101 -14.56 -1.07 2.05
CA THR A 101 -14.58 -1.24 3.50
C THR A 101 -15.58 -2.32 3.87
N SER A 102 -15.17 -3.23 4.76
CA SER A 102 -16.00 -4.26 5.35
C SER A 102 -16.36 -3.90 6.78
N PHE A 103 -17.63 -4.09 7.16
CA PHE A 103 -18.16 -3.93 8.51
C PHE A 103 -18.18 -5.22 9.31
N ASN A 104 -17.89 -6.35 8.69
CA ASN A 104 -18.02 -7.68 9.28
C ASN A 104 -16.71 -8.48 9.23
N GLY A 105 -15.57 -7.78 9.38
CA GLY A 105 -14.25 -8.39 9.46
C GLY A 105 -13.81 -9.09 8.19
N GLY A 106 -14.13 -8.52 7.02
CA GLY A 106 -13.70 -9.03 5.73
C GLY A 106 -14.60 -10.11 5.11
N ALA A 107 -15.72 -10.45 5.77
CA ALA A 107 -16.64 -11.45 5.21
C ALA A 107 -17.38 -10.93 3.96
N THR A 108 -17.71 -9.64 3.93
CA THR A 108 -18.25 -8.94 2.73
C THR A 108 -17.68 -7.53 2.64
N PHE A 109 -17.62 -7.00 1.42
CA PHE A 109 -17.15 -5.65 1.11
C PHE A 109 -18.22 -4.94 0.27
N GLU A 110 -19.13 -4.25 0.93
CA GLU A 110 -20.34 -3.70 0.30
C GLU A 110 -20.21 -2.21 -0.04
N VAL A 111 -19.30 -1.51 0.63
CA VAL A 111 -19.14 -0.07 0.48
C VAL A 111 -17.74 0.28 0.01
N GLY A 112 -17.66 1.09 -1.03
CA GLY A 112 -16.41 1.52 -1.62
C GLY A 112 -16.53 1.88 -3.09
N GLY A 113 -15.40 2.09 -3.73
CA GLY A 113 -15.31 2.46 -5.13
C GLY A 113 -13.94 2.94 -5.54
N GLN A 114 -13.88 3.65 -6.65
CA GLN A 114 -12.65 4.25 -7.15
C GLN A 114 -12.19 5.38 -6.21
N VAL A 115 -10.98 5.26 -5.71
CA VAL A 115 -10.37 6.24 -4.79
C VAL A 115 -9.27 7.05 -5.47
N PHE A 116 -8.73 6.57 -6.58
CA PHE A 116 -7.73 7.27 -7.37
C PHE A 116 -7.84 6.93 -8.86
N GLY A 117 -7.77 7.95 -9.72
CA GLY A 117 -7.96 7.80 -11.16
C GLY A 117 -6.71 7.32 -11.89
N MET A 118 -6.89 6.70 -13.06
CA MET A 118 -5.81 6.16 -13.88
C MET A 118 -4.97 7.22 -14.60
N ALA A 119 -5.47 8.44 -14.78
CA ALA A 119 -4.81 9.48 -15.57
C ALA A 119 -3.44 9.90 -15.03
N THR A 120 -3.16 9.61 -13.77
CA THR A 120 -1.93 9.97 -13.06
C THR A 120 -1.17 8.77 -12.50
N THR A 121 -1.68 7.54 -12.69
CA THR A 121 -1.03 6.32 -12.20
C THR A 121 -0.37 5.55 -13.34
N ASN A 122 0.80 4.99 -13.07
CA ASN A 122 1.38 3.97 -13.93
C ASN A 122 0.68 2.62 -13.71
N GLY A 123 -0.55 2.50 -14.21
CA GLY A 123 -1.35 1.29 -14.15
C GLY A 123 -2.16 1.09 -12.86
N GLY A 124 -2.34 2.13 -12.01
CA GLY A 124 -3.16 2.05 -10.79
C GLY A 124 -2.58 1.21 -9.65
N LEU A 125 -1.30 0.86 -9.70
CA LEU A 125 -0.63 0.13 -8.62
C LEU A 125 -0.45 1.02 -7.39
N HIS A 126 -0.37 0.39 -6.22
CA HIS A 126 -0.22 1.08 -4.94
C HIS A 126 0.58 0.24 -3.95
N GLY A 127 1.08 0.87 -2.88
CA GLY A 127 1.70 0.20 -1.75
C GLY A 127 0.69 -0.46 -0.81
N ALA A 128 1.15 -0.83 0.37
CA ALA A 128 0.29 -1.41 1.40
C ALA A 128 -0.77 -0.42 1.90
N ILE A 129 -1.86 -0.96 2.45
CA ILE A 129 -2.85 -0.19 3.19
C ILE A 129 -2.36 -0.09 4.62
N THR A 130 -2.21 1.12 5.14
CA THR A 130 -1.78 1.36 6.51
C THR A 130 -2.82 2.20 7.24
N SER A 131 -3.19 1.79 8.45
CA SER A 131 -4.09 2.54 9.31
C SER A 131 -3.34 3.04 10.53
N ALA A 132 -3.55 4.32 10.86
CA ALA A 132 -3.04 4.90 12.10
C ALA A 132 -3.95 4.60 13.29
N PRO A 133 -3.46 4.72 14.53
CA PRO A 133 -4.27 4.56 15.74
C PRO A 133 -5.49 5.47 15.84
N ASP A 134 -5.47 6.65 15.20
CA ASP A 134 -6.62 7.56 15.12
C ASP A 134 -7.66 7.15 14.07
N GLY A 135 -7.43 6.05 13.35
CA GLY A 135 -8.30 5.53 12.30
C GLY A 135 -8.10 6.16 10.92
N THR A 136 -7.11 7.04 10.76
CA THR A 136 -6.72 7.53 9.43
C THR A 136 -6.12 6.39 8.60
N VAL A 137 -6.63 6.18 7.40
CA VAL A 137 -6.18 5.14 6.48
C VAL A 137 -5.37 5.77 5.35
N TYR A 138 -4.25 5.18 5.02
CA TYR A 138 -3.34 5.62 3.97
C TYR A 138 -3.18 4.55 2.89
N VAL A 139 -3.20 4.99 1.63
CA VAL A 139 -2.89 4.17 0.46
C VAL A 139 -1.95 4.97 -0.44
N PRO A 140 -0.67 4.62 -0.53
CA PRO A 140 0.28 5.32 -1.40
C PRO A 140 0.15 4.80 -2.83
N PRO A 141 -0.35 5.60 -3.79
CA PRO A 141 -0.40 5.20 -5.20
C PRO A 141 1.00 5.24 -5.82
N ARG A 142 1.21 4.42 -6.83
CA ARG A 142 2.42 4.45 -7.64
C ARG A 142 2.29 5.49 -8.74
N VAL A 143 2.80 6.68 -8.52
CA VAL A 143 2.67 7.85 -9.41
C VAL A 143 3.99 8.59 -9.57
N GLU A 144 4.04 9.53 -10.51
CA GLU A 144 5.23 10.33 -10.82
C GLU A 144 5.57 11.39 -9.76
N THR A 145 4.64 11.67 -8.85
CA THR A 145 4.85 12.62 -7.74
C THR A 145 4.55 11.90 -6.44
N PRO A 146 5.38 12.00 -5.39
CA PRO A 146 5.09 11.36 -4.12
C PRO A 146 3.72 11.79 -3.61
N THR A 147 2.80 10.86 -3.58
CA THR A 147 1.40 11.10 -3.25
C THR A 147 0.93 10.02 -2.28
N VAL A 148 0.08 10.42 -1.36
CA VAL A 148 -0.67 9.54 -0.48
C VAL A 148 -2.14 9.85 -0.63
N ILE A 149 -2.95 8.82 -0.78
CA ILE A 149 -4.40 8.90 -0.67
C ILE A 149 -4.74 8.56 0.77
N LEU A 150 -5.59 9.34 1.40
CA LEU A 150 -5.98 9.08 2.78
C LEU A 150 -7.49 9.28 3.02
N SER A 151 -8.01 8.52 3.99
CA SER A 151 -9.37 8.63 4.48
C SER A 151 -9.36 8.78 6.00
N LYS A 152 -10.22 9.67 6.52
CA LYS A 152 -10.42 9.92 7.97
C LYS A 152 -11.80 9.48 8.45
N ASP A 153 -12.54 8.80 7.63
CA ASP A 153 -13.93 8.39 7.84
C ASP A 153 -14.16 6.93 7.42
N ASN A 154 -13.09 6.12 7.58
CA ASN A 154 -13.05 4.69 7.28
C ASN A 154 -13.45 4.34 5.84
N GLY A 155 -13.01 5.16 4.88
CA GLY A 155 -13.19 4.88 3.46
C GLY A 155 -14.44 5.46 2.82
N LEU A 156 -15.24 6.29 3.55
CA LEU A 156 -16.38 6.98 2.96
C LEU A 156 -15.92 8.07 1.99
N THR A 157 -14.93 8.87 2.40
CA THR A 157 -14.31 9.88 1.54
C THR A 157 -12.79 9.74 1.52
N TRP A 158 -12.18 10.15 0.42
CA TRP A 158 -10.75 10.07 0.19
C TRP A 158 -10.19 11.40 -0.28
N SER A 159 -9.00 11.73 0.13
CA SER A 159 -8.28 12.93 -0.27
C SER A 159 -6.83 12.61 -0.60
N GLU A 160 -6.24 13.44 -1.47
CA GLU A 160 -4.85 13.28 -1.90
C GLU A 160 -3.96 14.30 -1.19
N ARG A 161 -2.72 13.89 -0.90
CA ARG A 161 -1.64 14.75 -0.44
C ARG A 161 -0.38 14.46 -1.23
N THR A 162 0.21 15.51 -1.73
CA THR A 162 1.46 15.46 -2.49
C THR A 162 2.56 16.09 -1.66
N MET A 163 3.75 15.50 -1.70
CA MET A 163 4.93 15.94 -0.94
C MET A 163 6.21 15.67 -1.73
N GLY A 164 7.37 16.02 -1.18
CA GLY A 164 8.66 15.63 -1.75
C GLY A 164 8.99 16.28 -3.07
N LEU A 165 8.43 17.44 -3.37
CA LEU A 165 8.68 18.17 -4.62
C LEU A 165 10.11 18.74 -4.71
N ASP A 166 10.80 18.80 -3.59
CA ASP A 166 12.18 19.28 -3.45
C ASP A 166 13.23 18.30 -4.00
N VAL A 167 12.91 17.01 -4.12
CA VAL A 167 13.84 15.95 -4.55
C VAL A 167 13.57 15.42 -5.95
N GLY A 168 12.78 16.14 -6.72
CA GLY A 168 12.44 15.79 -8.09
C GLY A 168 11.39 14.69 -8.21
N THR A 169 11.07 14.34 -9.43
CA THR A 169 10.05 13.34 -9.75
C THR A 169 10.48 11.96 -9.26
N PRO A 170 9.65 11.23 -8.50
CA PRO A 170 9.94 9.86 -8.13
C PRO A 170 10.13 8.97 -9.36
N TYR A 171 10.82 7.86 -9.16
CA TYR A 171 10.91 6.88 -10.23
C TYR A 171 9.53 6.25 -10.45
N PRO A 172 8.91 6.45 -11.64
CA PRO A 172 7.46 6.28 -11.81
C PRO A 172 6.94 4.84 -11.74
N ARG A 173 7.79 3.87 -11.47
CA ARG A 173 7.41 2.45 -11.45
C ARG A 173 7.80 1.72 -10.18
N LYS A 174 8.21 2.43 -9.15
CA LYS A 174 8.54 1.84 -7.86
C LYS A 174 7.46 2.11 -6.84
N ASN A 175 7.18 1.12 -6.02
CA ASN A 175 6.21 1.27 -4.95
C ASN A 175 6.72 2.27 -3.91
N SER A 176 5.77 2.95 -3.28
CA SER A 176 5.97 3.72 -2.08
C SER A 176 5.16 3.10 -0.94
N GLU A 177 5.54 3.37 0.30
CA GLU A 177 4.89 2.83 1.48
C GLU A 177 4.65 3.92 2.52
N VAL A 178 3.69 3.68 3.41
CA VAL A 178 3.41 4.54 4.57
C VAL A 178 3.48 3.70 5.82
N GLY A 179 4.27 4.15 6.81
CA GLY A 179 4.23 3.65 8.18
C GLY A 179 3.53 4.66 9.10
N THR A 180 2.92 4.20 10.18
CA THR A 180 2.29 5.07 11.19
C THR A 180 2.71 4.65 12.58
N ASP A 181 3.06 5.62 13.44
CA ASP A 181 3.45 5.35 14.81
C ASP A 181 2.27 5.42 15.79
N SER A 182 2.54 5.12 17.07
CA SER A 182 1.52 5.05 18.12
C SER A 182 0.83 6.38 18.44
N GLU A 183 1.37 7.52 17.98
CA GLU A 183 0.72 8.84 18.07
C GLU A 183 0.07 9.29 16.76
N SER A 184 -0.07 8.37 15.80
CA SER A 184 -0.65 8.64 14.46
C SER A 184 0.18 9.60 13.61
N ASN A 185 1.47 9.77 13.89
CA ASN A 185 2.36 10.37 12.92
C ASN A 185 2.52 9.41 11.74
N ALA A 186 2.56 9.96 10.54
CA ALA A 186 2.69 9.18 9.32
C ALA A 186 4.03 9.48 8.61
N TYR A 187 4.63 8.44 8.06
CA TYR A 187 5.91 8.48 7.37
C TYR A 187 5.75 7.87 6.00
N HIS A 188 5.82 8.68 4.96
CA HIS A 188 5.76 8.21 3.57
C HIS A 188 7.17 8.05 3.02
N ILE A 189 7.47 6.89 2.47
CA ILE A 189 8.76 6.59 1.83
C ILE A 189 8.57 6.27 0.35
N TRP A 190 9.54 6.67 -0.47
CA TRP A 190 9.54 6.40 -1.91
C TRP A 190 10.96 6.34 -2.47
N THR A 191 11.08 5.83 -3.69
CA THR A 191 12.32 5.90 -4.47
C THR A 191 12.30 7.16 -5.33
N GLY A 192 13.28 8.05 -5.14
CA GLY A 192 13.41 9.30 -5.89
C GLY A 192 13.96 9.11 -7.31
N ALA A 193 14.03 10.19 -8.06
CA ALA A 193 14.53 10.21 -9.45
C ALA A 193 15.99 9.73 -9.57
N ASP A 194 16.79 9.96 -8.54
CA ASP A 194 18.18 9.52 -8.43
C ASP A 194 18.30 8.07 -7.91
N GLN A 195 17.20 7.36 -7.80
CA GLN A 195 17.10 5.99 -7.29
C GLN A 195 17.40 5.84 -5.79
N GLY A 196 17.60 6.92 -5.05
CA GLY A 196 17.70 6.91 -3.59
C GLY A 196 16.34 6.73 -2.92
N VAL A 197 16.34 6.26 -1.68
CA VAL A 197 15.14 6.19 -0.84
C VAL A 197 14.99 7.51 -0.07
N TYR A 198 13.80 8.09 -0.12
CA TYR A 198 13.43 9.33 0.53
C TYR A 198 12.22 9.15 1.45
N MET A 199 12.07 10.05 2.40
CA MET A 199 10.97 10.08 3.34
C MET A 199 10.47 11.50 3.57
N SER A 200 9.16 11.65 3.78
CA SER A 200 8.50 12.82 4.36
C SER A 200 7.62 12.38 5.52
N ARG A 201 7.45 13.25 6.51
CA ARG A 201 6.68 12.97 7.72
C ARG A 201 5.49 13.93 7.84
N SER A 202 4.39 13.42 8.38
CA SER A 202 3.25 14.18 8.88
C SER A 202 3.07 13.95 10.38
N THR A 203 2.83 15.00 11.14
CA THR A 203 2.53 14.92 12.58
C THR A 203 1.11 15.39 12.91
N ASP A 204 0.25 15.47 11.90
CA ASP A 204 -1.13 15.92 12.01
C ASP A 204 -2.12 15.00 11.27
N SER A 205 -1.83 13.69 11.33
CA SER A 205 -2.65 12.64 10.70
C SER A 205 -2.81 12.85 9.19
N GLY A 206 -1.72 13.21 8.51
CA GLY A 206 -1.68 13.36 7.06
C GLY A 206 -2.33 14.64 6.50
N ASN A 207 -2.72 15.62 7.34
CA ASN A 207 -3.25 16.89 6.84
C ASN A 207 -2.18 17.72 6.14
N SER A 208 -1.00 17.77 6.74
CA SER A 208 0.20 18.40 6.16
C SER A 208 1.41 17.46 6.26
N TRP A 209 2.39 17.70 5.40
CA TRP A 209 3.62 16.93 5.32
C TRP A 209 4.82 17.88 5.29
N GLU A 210 5.96 17.40 5.82
CA GLU A 210 7.19 18.18 5.79
C GLU A 210 7.55 18.56 4.35
N GLU A 211 7.91 19.83 4.13
CA GLU A 211 8.25 20.37 2.81
C GLU A 211 9.55 19.76 2.27
N ASN A 212 10.52 19.54 3.15
CA ASN A 212 11.82 18.98 2.77
C ASN A 212 11.86 17.50 3.03
N SER A 213 12.19 16.75 2.00
CA SER A 213 12.36 15.31 2.07
C SER A 213 13.69 14.91 2.67
N ILE A 214 13.68 13.87 3.48
CA ILE A 214 14.90 13.31 4.07
C ILE A 214 15.38 12.16 3.19
N ARG A 215 16.61 12.22 2.70
CA ARG A 215 17.24 11.08 2.06
C ARG A 215 17.61 10.03 3.12
N ILE A 216 17.07 8.83 2.99
CA ILE A 216 17.32 7.69 3.90
C ILE A 216 18.52 6.88 3.42
N SER A 217 18.58 6.62 2.13
CA SER A 217 19.67 5.82 1.57
C SER A 217 20.99 6.60 1.57
N PRO A 218 22.14 5.94 1.84
CA PRO A 218 23.46 6.54 1.63
C PRO A 218 23.62 7.07 0.21
N ALA A 219 24.46 8.10 0.06
CA ALA A 219 24.69 8.74 -1.25
C ALA A 219 25.29 7.75 -2.30
N GLY A 220 26.01 6.70 -1.83
CA GLY A 220 26.54 5.66 -2.70
C GLY A 220 25.49 4.72 -3.28
N VAL A 221 24.30 4.64 -2.69
CA VAL A 221 23.20 3.83 -3.23
C VAL A 221 22.59 4.57 -4.41
N ILE A 222 22.76 4.02 -5.58
CA ILE A 222 22.34 4.59 -6.87
C ILE A 222 21.21 3.80 -7.53
N SER A 223 20.77 2.71 -6.93
CA SER A 223 19.54 1.99 -7.28
C SER A 223 18.92 1.42 -6.03
N SER A 224 17.61 1.58 -5.86
CA SER A 224 16.87 0.97 -4.76
C SER A 224 15.54 0.42 -5.25
N VAL A 225 15.09 -0.68 -4.63
CA VAL A 225 13.80 -1.32 -4.91
C VAL A 225 13.18 -1.84 -3.62
N PHE A 226 11.86 -1.96 -3.62
CA PHE A 226 11.07 -2.52 -2.52
C PHE A 226 11.33 -1.85 -1.15
N PRO A 227 11.29 -0.51 -1.08
CA PRO A 227 11.35 0.12 0.22
C PRO A 227 10.12 -0.29 1.04
N HIS A 228 10.36 -0.64 2.29
CA HIS A 228 9.33 -0.97 3.26
C HIS A 228 9.61 -0.22 4.56
N ILE A 229 8.56 0.19 5.24
CA ILE A 229 8.63 0.94 6.50
C ILE A 229 7.69 0.33 7.52
N ASP A 230 8.15 0.26 8.75
CA ASP A 230 7.34 0.01 9.92
C ASP A 230 7.64 1.07 10.99
N ALA A 231 6.66 1.40 11.82
CA ALA A 231 6.78 2.42 12.85
C ALA A 231 6.12 1.94 14.15
N GLY A 232 6.79 2.20 15.26
CA GLY A 232 6.37 1.79 16.59
C GLY A 232 6.00 2.97 17.48
N ASP A 233 6.82 3.22 18.51
CA ASP A 233 6.69 4.42 19.36
C ASP A 233 6.91 5.70 18.54
N PRO A 234 6.43 6.86 19.02
CA PRO A 234 6.55 8.12 18.30
C PRO A 234 7.99 8.43 17.85
N GLY A 235 8.16 8.61 16.54
CA GLY A 235 9.43 8.88 15.91
C GLY A 235 10.40 7.69 15.80
N ARG A 236 9.99 6.48 16.18
CA ARG A 236 10.76 5.25 16.02
C ARG A 236 10.27 4.49 14.78
N ILE A 237 11.08 4.53 13.75
CA ILE A 237 10.79 3.89 12.47
C ILE A 237 11.91 2.91 12.10
N ALA A 238 11.54 1.86 11.40
CA ALA A 238 12.45 0.95 10.71
C ALA A 238 12.16 0.99 9.22
N ILE A 239 13.19 1.21 8.41
CA ILE A 239 13.08 1.22 6.96
C ILE A 239 14.03 0.19 6.40
N THR A 240 13.55 -0.65 5.50
CA THR A 240 14.36 -1.63 4.78
C THR A 240 14.16 -1.49 3.28
N TYR A 241 15.20 -1.73 2.50
CA TYR A 241 15.13 -1.74 1.05
C TYR A 241 16.28 -2.55 0.46
N LEU A 242 16.12 -2.99 -0.77
CA LEU A 242 17.24 -3.53 -1.54
C LEU A 242 17.92 -2.38 -2.28
N GLY A 243 19.21 -2.19 -2.04
CA GLY A 243 20.02 -1.13 -2.62
C GLY A 243 21.25 -1.65 -3.33
N SER A 244 21.73 -0.90 -4.33
CA SER A 244 22.98 -1.19 -5.04
C SER A 244 23.83 0.07 -5.20
N GLU A 245 25.13 -0.08 -5.04
CA GLU A 245 26.16 0.93 -5.31
C GLU A 245 26.83 0.74 -6.68
N ASP A 246 26.43 -0.30 -7.42
CA ASP A 246 26.97 -0.57 -8.73
C ASP A 246 26.52 0.46 -9.77
N VAL A 247 27.50 1.13 -10.41
CA VAL A 247 27.26 2.07 -11.51
C VAL A 247 26.85 1.37 -12.81
N GLY A 248 26.88 0.04 -12.83
CA GLY A 248 26.60 -0.75 -14.01
C GLY A 248 25.15 -0.62 -14.45
N LEU A 249 24.91 0.06 -15.56
CA LEU A 249 23.70 -0.05 -16.39
C LEU A 249 22.39 0.54 -15.85
N LEU A 250 22.41 1.31 -14.78
CA LEU A 250 21.18 2.01 -14.31
C LEU A 250 20.55 2.91 -15.37
N ASN A 251 21.30 3.27 -16.38
CA ASN A 251 20.93 4.25 -17.41
C ASN A 251 20.89 3.66 -18.81
N THR A 252 21.08 2.36 -18.96
CA THR A 252 20.83 1.77 -20.25
C THR A 252 19.37 1.34 -20.33
N SER A 253 18.65 2.02 -21.20
CA SER A 253 17.56 1.37 -21.88
C SER A 253 17.88 -0.14 -21.93
N ASN A 254 17.11 -0.94 -21.20
CA ASN A 254 16.82 -2.33 -21.43
C ASN A 254 17.91 -3.17 -22.13
N ILE A 255 18.16 -4.29 -21.60
CA ILE A 255 19.10 -5.28 -22.15
C ILE A 255 18.87 -5.58 -23.63
N ASP A 256 17.70 -5.35 -24.14
CA ASP A 256 17.23 -5.59 -25.50
C ASP A 256 16.87 -4.31 -26.27
N GLY A 257 17.17 -3.14 -25.73
CA GLY A 257 16.92 -1.86 -26.43
C GLY A 257 15.45 -1.45 -26.50
N ASN A 258 14.56 -2.12 -25.76
CA ASN A 258 13.15 -1.75 -25.69
C ASN A 258 12.89 -0.74 -24.57
N PRO A 259 12.61 0.56 -24.87
CA PRO A 259 12.34 1.58 -23.86
C PRO A 259 11.07 1.31 -23.04
N TRP A 260 10.31 0.29 -23.37
CA TRP A 260 9.00 -0.02 -22.80
C TRP A 260 8.92 -1.33 -22.01
N ASP A 261 10.02 -2.06 -21.92
CA ASP A 261 9.95 -3.31 -21.18
C ASP A 261 9.82 -3.10 -19.68
N GLY A 262 9.27 -2.10 -19.22
CA GLY A 262 8.74 -1.92 -17.86
C GLY A 262 9.65 -2.36 -16.69
N ASN A 263 10.76 -3.00 -17.01
CA ASN A 263 11.67 -3.67 -16.09
C ASN A 263 12.72 -2.76 -15.46
N ALA A 264 12.52 -1.47 -15.51
CA ALA A 264 13.26 -0.54 -14.65
C ALA A 264 13.07 -0.81 -13.14
N HIS A 265 12.24 -1.79 -12.80
CA HIS A 265 12.11 -2.33 -11.45
C HIS A 265 13.23 -3.29 -11.09
N TYR A 266 13.80 -3.95 -12.06
CA TYR A 266 14.79 -4.97 -11.84
C TYR A 266 16.19 -4.40 -12.07
N ALA A 267 17.10 -4.90 -11.29
CA ALA A 267 18.50 -4.63 -11.46
C ALA A 267 18.91 -4.90 -12.91
N PRO A 268 19.81 -4.12 -13.46
CA PRO A 268 20.56 -4.53 -14.61
C PRO A 268 21.19 -5.91 -14.34
N HIS A 269 21.35 -6.74 -15.37
CA HIS A 269 22.07 -7.98 -15.23
C HIS A 269 23.47 -7.70 -14.62
N ASN A 270 23.86 -8.51 -13.66
CA ASN A 270 25.11 -8.44 -12.91
C ASN A 270 25.21 -7.30 -11.87
N THR A 271 24.11 -6.71 -11.44
CA THR A 271 24.10 -5.79 -10.30
C THR A 271 23.86 -6.58 -9.02
N THR A 272 24.68 -6.32 -8.00
CA THR A 272 24.48 -6.89 -6.66
C THR A 272 23.63 -5.95 -5.84
N TYR A 273 22.54 -6.47 -5.28
CA TYR A 273 21.71 -5.77 -4.32
C TYR A 273 22.03 -6.23 -2.91
N HIS A 274 22.12 -5.28 -2.02
CA HIS A 274 22.27 -5.50 -0.58
C HIS A 274 20.99 -5.08 0.13
N LEU A 275 20.66 -5.76 1.22
CA LEU A 275 19.62 -5.33 2.14
C LEU A 275 20.19 -4.25 3.05
N TYR A 276 19.55 -3.12 3.09
CA TYR A 276 19.83 -2.01 3.97
C TYR A 276 18.78 -1.90 5.05
#